data_61fb2322955bf408ab25d123a81b4191
#
_entry.id   61fb2322955bf408ab25d123a81b4191
#
_cell.length_a   1.000
_cell.length_b   1.000
_cell.length_c   1.000
_cell.angle_alpha   90.00
_cell.angle_beta   90.00
_cell.angle_gamma   90.00
#
_symmetry.space_group_name_H-M   'P 1'
#
loop_
_entity.id
_entity.type
_entity.pdbx_description
1 polymer ?
#
loop_
_entity_poly.entity_id
_entity_poly.type
_entity_poly.pdbx_seq_one_letter_code
_entity_poly.pdbx_strand_id
1 'polypeptide(L)'
;MRRLSTMQPEWLRELYELRARKSLDPSGRVLVEGLRLVGAARAAALPFEGIVYAPEFFAGEPCKQLLEALRRDGVRSACIPTRDFSALSYKAEGLVGVVRFTPPSIAEVMTNPRVLVLDGLSDPGNIGAVLRTANAWGPAGVVVVGGRDKLFHPKCLRASMGAVFHTPTCSVERQVAIAHIDKRPVIALAPDGDARLDALPDDAIVVFGNERHGVHPAWHDVTTARVAIPMRGVVDSLNVAT
;
A
#
# COMPACT_ATOMS: atom_id res chain seq x y z
N MET A 1 -25.19 13.68 27.22
CA MET A 1 -25.29 13.56 25.74
C MET A 1 -24.74 14.84 25.09
N ARG A 2 -23.45 14.88 24.73
CA ARG A 2 -22.92 16.00 23.93
C ARG A 2 -23.46 15.86 22.52
N ARG A 3 -24.09 16.93 22.01
CA ARG A 3 -24.62 17.00 20.64
C ARG A 3 -23.52 16.58 19.66
N LEU A 4 -23.83 15.56 18.84
CA LEU A 4 -23.05 15.18 17.68
C LEU A 4 -22.80 16.43 16.83
N SER A 5 -21.55 16.78 16.61
CA SER A 5 -21.16 17.88 15.74
C SER A 5 -21.75 17.58 14.36
N THR A 6 -22.68 18.41 13.89
CA THR A 6 -23.11 18.40 12.51
C THR A 6 -21.86 18.66 11.65
N MET A 7 -21.52 17.68 10.81
CA MET A 7 -20.39 17.80 9.91
C MET A 7 -20.63 18.98 8.95
N GLN A 8 -19.62 19.84 8.79
CA GLN A 8 -19.73 20.93 7.85
C GLN A 8 -19.84 20.36 6.44
N PRO A 9 -20.77 20.84 5.59
CA PRO A 9 -20.98 20.34 4.23
C PRO A 9 -19.69 20.34 3.38
N GLU A 10 -18.80 21.31 3.61
CA GLU A 10 -17.52 21.42 2.91
C GLU A 10 -16.60 20.23 3.18
N TRP A 11 -16.48 19.80 4.46
CA TRP A 11 -15.62 18.65 4.78
C TRP A 11 -16.15 17.34 4.17
N LEU A 12 -17.47 17.13 4.12
CA LEU A 12 -18.05 15.97 3.44
C LEU A 12 -17.74 15.98 1.93
N ARG A 13 -17.78 17.14 1.29
CA ARG A 13 -17.41 17.28 -0.12
C ARG A 13 -15.94 16.92 -0.34
N GLU A 14 -15.04 17.41 0.50
CA GLU A 14 -13.61 17.05 0.43
C GLU A 14 -13.39 15.53 0.57
N LEU A 15 -14.14 14.85 1.45
CA LEU A 15 -14.07 13.40 1.58
C LEU A 15 -14.49 12.68 0.29
N TYR A 16 -15.53 13.14 -0.39
CA TYR A 16 -15.94 12.58 -1.69
C TYR A 16 -14.90 12.83 -2.77
N GLU A 17 -14.26 14.00 -2.79
CA GLU A 17 -13.18 14.32 -3.72
C GLU A 17 -11.97 13.40 -3.49
N LEU A 18 -11.54 13.19 -2.25
CA LEU A 18 -10.48 12.25 -1.89
C LEU A 18 -10.82 10.81 -2.30
N ARG A 19 -12.07 10.40 -2.07
CA ARG A 19 -12.55 9.07 -2.48
C ARG A 19 -12.49 8.88 -4.00
N ALA A 20 -12.91 9.89 -4.75
CA ALA A 20 -12.92 9.85 -6.21
C ALA A 20 -11.51 9.79 -6.81
N ARG A 21 -10.54 10.42 -6.15
CA ARG A 21 -9.13 10.44 -6.57
C ARG A 21 -8.47 9.05 -6.52
N LYS A 22 -8.83 8.19 -5.57
CA LYS A 22 -8.28 6.83 -5.38
C LYS A 22 -6.76 6.79 -5.22
N SER A 23 -6.15 7.88 -4.82
CA SER A 23 -4.70 8.03 -4.66
C SER A 23 -4.40 9.05 -3.57
N LEU A 24 -3.13 9.19 -3.22
CA LEU A 24 -2.65 10.29 -2.39
C LEU A 24 -2.93 11.63 -3.09
N ASP A 25 -3.45 12.61 -2.38
CA ASP A 25 -3.61 13.95 -2.94
C ASP A 25 -2.28 14.74 -2.91
N PRO A 26 -2.19 15.91 -3.58
CA PRO A 26 -0.97 16.71 -3.58
C PRO A 26 -0.49 17.17 -2.21
N SER A 27 -1.39 17.22 -1.21
CA SER A 27 -1.05 17.59 0.18
C SER A 27 -0.71 16.38 1.07
N GLY A 28 -0.63 15.19 0.50
CA GLY A 28 -0.33 13.94 1.21
C GLY A 28 -1.52 13.32 1.91
N ARG A 29 -2.77 13.72 1.63
CA ARG A 29 -3.96 13.15 2.25
C ARG A 29 -4.42 11.89 1.52
N VAL A 30 -4.88 10.91 2.29
CA VAL A 30 -5.48 9.68 1.78
C VAL A 30 -6.61 9.20 2.69
N LEU A 31 -7.61 8.55 2.09
CA LEU A 31 -8.67 7.89 2.84
C LEU A 31 -8.23 6.49 3.30
N VAL A 32 -8.46 6.22 4.58
CA VAL A 32 -8.28 4.91 5.21
C VAL A 32 -9.63 4.40 5.68
N GLU A 33 -9.98 3.18 5.33
CA GLU A 33 -11.31 2.62 5.56
C GLU A 33 -11.26 1.32 6.36
N GLY A 34 -12.18 1.21 7.30
CA GLY A 34 -12.39 0.00 8.10
C GLY A 34 -11.44 -0.14 9.30
N LEU A 35 -11.82 -1.07 10.18
CA LEU A 35 -11.13 -1.28 11.46
C LEU A 35 -9.62 -1.50 11.30
N ARG A 36 -9.23 -2.36 10.34
CA ARG A 36 -7.82 -2.77 10.18
C ARG A 36 -6.94 -1.64 9.68
N LEU A 37 -7.38 -0.95 8.60
CA LEU A 37 -6.55 0.09 7.99
C LEU A 37 -6.49 1.36 8.83
N VAL A 38 -7.60 1.76 9.46
CA VAL A 38 -7.65 2.87 10.42
C VAL A 38 -6.79 2.55 11.65
N GLY A 39 -6.86 1.30 12.15
CA GLY A 39 -6.03 0.86 13.26
C GLY A 39 -4.53 0.84 12.93
N ALA A 40 -4.17 0.38 11.72
CA ALA A 40 -2.78 0.39 11.26
C ALA A 40 -2.23 1.82 11.08
N ALA A 41 -3.03 2.73 10.52
CA ALA A 41 -2.66 4.14 10.40
C ALA A 41 -2.43 4.79 11.77
N ARG A 42 -3.28 4.47 12.76
CA ARG A 42 -3.09 4.92 14.15
C ARG A 42 -1.82 4.32 14.77
N ALA A 43 -1.57 3.02 14.58
CA ALA A 43 -0.37 2.35 15.09
C ALA A 43 0.92 2.91 14.47
N ALA A 44 0.86 3.35 13.21
CA ALA A 44 1.95 4.07 12.53
C ALA A 44 2.07 5.54 12.96
N ALA A 45 1.28 6.00 13.93
CA ALA A 45 1.23 7.37 14.43
C ALA A 45 0.98 8.42 13.31
N LEU A 46 0.24 8.07 12.27
CA LEU A 46 -0.06 9.01 11.19
C LEU A 46 -0.98 10.13 11.69
N PRO A 47 -0.74 11.38 11.23
CA PRO A 47 -1.61 12.50 11.56
C PRO A 47 -3.02 12.30 10.96
N PHE A 48 -4.02 12.17 11.81
CA PHE A 48 -5.42 12.15 11.40
C PHE A 48 -5.98 13.57 11.29
N GLU A 49 -6.56 13.92 10.15
CA GLU A 49 -7.33 15.17 10.01
C GLU A 49 -8.75 15.01 10.56
N GLY A 50 -9.26 13.80 10.55
CA GLY A 50 -10.57 13.48 11.11
C GLY A 50 -11.05 12.10 10.70
N ILE A 51 -12.14 11.67 11.31
CA ILE A 51 -12.80 10.40 11.05
C ILE A 51 -14.31 10.58 10.95
N VAL A 52 -14.92 9.98 9.95
CA VAL A 52 -16.37 9.82 9.86
C VAL A 52 -16.74 8.38 10.19
N TYR A 53 -17.92 8.21 10.79
CA TYR A 53 -18.39 6.90 11.18
C TYR A 53 -19.90 6.78 11.05
N ALA A 54 -20.36 5.55 10.85
CA ALA A 54 -21.75 5.16 10.88
C ALA A 54 -21.89 3.91 11.76
N PRO A 55 -22.47 4.03 12.98
CA PRO A 55 -22.53 2.94 13.94
C PRO A 55 -23.25 1.69 13.44
N GLU A 56 -24.18 1.85 12.51
CA GLU A 56 -24.95 0.78 11.90
C GLU A 56 -24.08 -0.22 11.12
N PHE A 57 -22.89 0.22 10.71
CA PHE A 57 -21.92 -0.62 9.99
C PHE A 57 -20.76 -1.11 10.87
N PHE A 58 -20.79 -0.89 12.17
CA PHE A 58 -19.70 -1.33 13.05
C PHE A 58 -19.65 -2.87 13.12
N ALA A 59 -18.49 -3.42 12.82
CA ALA A 59 -18.17 -4.83 13.03
C ALA A 59 -17.87 -5.11 14.53
N GLY A 60 -18.83 -4.84 15.40
CA GLY A 60 -18.75 -5.12 16.84
C GLY A 60 -17.96 -4.10 17.65
N GLU A 61 -17.60 -4.49 18.85
CA GLU A 61 -16.97 -3.68 19.88
C GLU A 61 -15.61 -3.09 19.49
N PRO A 62 -14.72 -3.80 18.73
CA PRO A 62 -13.43 -3.25 18.33
C PRO A 62 -13.51 -1.92 17.54
N CYS A 63 -14.55 -1.74 16.71
CA CYS A 63 -14.76 -0.47 15.98
C CYS A 63 -15.05 0.69 16.94
N LYS A 64 -15.86 0.45 17.98
CA LYS A 64 -16.16 1.48 19.00
C LYS A 64 -14.91 1.82 19.79
N GLN A 65 -14.16 0.82 20.23
CA GLN A 65 -12.92 1.01 20.99
C GLN A 65 -11.89 1.81 20.20
N LEU A 66 -11.74 1.52 18.89
CA LEU A 66 -10.85 2.29 18.03
C LEU A 66 -11.31 3.74 17.87
N LEU A 67 -12.61 3.98 17.66
CA LEU A 67 -13.17 5.33 17.57
C LEU A 67 -12.94 6.12 18.88
N GLU A 68 -13.15 5.50 20.04
CA GLU A 68 -12.90 6.12 21.33
C GLU A 68 -11.41 6.40 21.56
N ALA A 69 -10.52 5.51 21.12
CA ALA A 69 -9.08 5.72 21.17
C ALA A 69 -8.67 6.93 20.32
N LEU A 70 -9.15 7.03 19.08
CA LEU A 70 -8.88 8.19 18.22
C LEU A 70 -9.42 9.50 18.81
N ARG A 71 -10.60 9.47 19.47
CA ARG A 71 -11.12 10.63 20.17
C ARG A 71 -10.26 11.06 21.35
N ARG A 72 -9.72 10.11 22.12
CA ARG A 72 -8.75 10.38 23.19
C ARG A 72 -7.45 10.98 22.65
N ASP A 73 -7.04 10.57 21.46
CA ASP A 73 -5.89 11.13 20.75
C ASP A 73 -6.20 12.53 20.14
N GLY A 74 -7.41 13.08 20.38
CA GLY A 74 -7.80 14.41 19.91
C GLY A 74 -8.31 14.44 18.46
N VAL A 75 -8.49 13.29 17.81
CA VAL A 75 -8.99 13.23 16.43
C VAL A 75 -10.46 13.66 16.39
N ARG A 76 -10.77 14.68 15.57
CA ARG A 76 -12.16 15.09 15.36
C ARG A 76 -12.95 13.95 14.70
N SER A 77 -14.16 13.72 15.19
CA SER A 77 -15.02 12.65 14.67
C SER A 77 -16.43 13.13 14.40
N ALA A 78 -17.04 12.69 13.29
CA ALA A 78 -18.41 12.99 12.96
C ALA A 78 -19.20 11.72 12.62
N CYS A 79 -20.40 11.60 13.20
CA CYS A 79 -21.38 10.61 12.77
C CYS A 79 -22.09 11.13 11.51
N ILE A 80 -22.18 10.30 10.49
CA ILE A 80 -22.89 10.63 9.26
C ILE A 80 -23.98 9.59 8.96
N PRO A 81 -25.05 9.99 8.24
CA PRO A 81 -26.10 9.07 7.85
C PRO A 81 -25.56 7.88 7.03
N THR A 82 -26.17 6.71 7.20
CA THR A 82 -25.81 5.46 6.48
C THR A 82 -25.75 5.66 4.95
N ARG A 83 -26.64 6.47 4.39
CA ARG A 83 -26.65 6.80 2.95
C ARG A 83 -25.35 7.47 2.53
N ASP A 84 -24.92 8.50 3.26
CA ASP A 84 -23.72 9.28 2.95
C ASP A 84 -22.46 8.44 3.22
N PHE A 85 -22.48 7.64 4.28
CA PHE A 85 -21.40 6.71 4.59
C PHE A 85 -21.23 5.65 3.48
N SER A 86 -22.31 5.04 2.99
CA SER A 86 -22.29 4.06 1.90
C SER A 86 -21.78 4.65 0.59
N ALA A 87 -22.04 5.94 0.34
CA ALA A 87 -21.51 6.61 -0.84
C ALA A 87 -20.00 6.92 -0.71
N LEU A 88 -19.50 7.10 0.52
CA LEU A 88 -18.09 7.38 0.82
C LEU A 88 -17.25 6.09 0.92
N SER A 89 -17.79 5.05 1.50
CA SER A 89 -17.08 3.79 1.81
C SER A 89 -17.18 2.80 0.65
N TYR A 90 -16.12 1.99 0.45
CA TYR A 90 -16.13 0.89 -0.53
C TYR A 90 -16.78 -0.39 0.00
N LYS A 91 -16.76 -0.61 1.32
CA LYS A 91 -17.27 -1.84 1.96
C LYS A 91 -18.21 -1.58 3.13
N ALA A 92 -18.53 -0.33 3.42
CA ALA A 92 -19.38 0.06 4.55
C ALA A 92 -18.94 -0.57 5.90
N GLU A 93 -17.63 -0.49 6.22
CA GLU A 93 -17.06 -1.06 7.46
C GLU A 93 -17.13 -0.10 8.66
N GLY A 94 -17.96 0.91 8.60
CA GLY A 94 -18.32 1.76 9.73
C GLY A 94 -17.35 2.89 10.09
N LEU A 95 -16.12 2.87 9.62
CA LEU A 95 -15.08 3.87 9.90
C LEU A 95 -14.39 4.32 8.61
N VAL A 96 -14.29 5.62 8.37
CA VAL A 96 -13.47 6.22 7.31
C VAL A 96 -12.69 7.39 7.88
N GLY A 97 -11.37 7.31 7.86
CA GLY A 97 -10.47 8.37 8.30
C GLY A 97 -9.77 9.08 7.14
N VAL A 98 -9.36 10.32 7.37
CA VAL A 98 -8.40 11.05 6.53
C VAL A 98 -7.10 11.13 7.30
N VAL A 99 -6.04 10.62 6.71
CA VAL A 99 -4.69 10.69 7.27
C VAL A 99 -3.74 11.40 6.31
N ARG A 100 -2.70 12.01 6.84
CA ARG A 100 -1.56 12.51 6.07
C ARG A 100 -0.46 11.46 6.06
N PHE A 101 0.06 11.19 4.88
CA PHE A 101 1.17 10.28 4.69
C PHE A 101 2.18 10.88 3.70
N THR A 102 3.44 10.85 4.06
CA THR A 102 4.54 11.24 3.18
C THR A 102 5.35 10.00 2.87
N PRO A 103 5.29 9.47 1.65
CA PRO A 103 6.13 8.35 1.26
C PRO A 103 7.62 8.72 1.40
N PRO A 104 8.48 7.80 1.84
CA PRO A 104 9.92 8.01 1.86
C PRO A 104 10.45 8.24 0.43
N SER A 105 11.60 8.90 0.34
CA SER A 105 12.34 9.02 -0.91
C SER A 105 12.89 7.67 -1.37
N ILE A 106 13.21 7.54 -2.65
CA ILE A 106 13.85 6.32 -3.15
C ILE A 106 15.19 6.05 -2.47
N ALA A 107 15.96 7.09 -2.17
CA ALA A 107 17.23 6.96 -1.44
C ALA A 107 17.03 6.30 -0.07
N GLU A 108 16.00 6.71 0.68
CA GLU A 108 15.65 6.10 1.97
C GLU A 108 15.16 4.65 1.80
N VAL A 109 14.36 4.36 0.78
CA VAL A 109 13.91 2.98 0.51
C VAL A 109 15.09 2.07 0.18
N MET A 110 16.05 2.56 -0.61
CA MET A 110 17.23 1.81 -1.03
C MET A 110 18.21 1.53 0.12
N THR A 111 18.12 2.16 1.29
CA THR A 111 18.96 1.82 2.45
C THR A 111 18.56 0.50 3.12
N ASN A 112 17.40 -0.06 2.81
CA ASN A 112 16.97 -1.33 3.38
C ASN A 112 17.84 -2.48 2.85
N PRO A 113 18.12 -3.50 3.66
CA PRO A 113 18.98 -4.63 3.26
C PRO A 113 18.40 -5.37 2.05
N ARG A 114 17.11 -5.56 1.99
CA ARG A 114 16.41 -6.15 0.83
C ARG A 114 15.54 -5.11 0.18
N VAL A 115 15.52 -5.08 -1.14
CA VAL A 115 14.61 -4.19 -1.89
C VAL A 115 13.85 -4.99 -2.93
N LEU A 116 12.53 -4.85 -2.92
CA LEU A 116 11.65 -5.41 -3.94
C LEU A 116 11.27 -4.28 -4.91
N VAL A 117 11.49 -4.51 -6.18
CA VAL A 117 11.07 -3.60 -7.26
C VAL A 117 9.88 -4.21 -7.97
N LEU A 118 8.75 -3.53 -7.93
CA LEU A 118 7.51 -3.96 -8.57
C LEU A 118 7.33 -3.14 -9.86
N ASP A 119 7.81 -3.68 -10.99
CA ASP A 119 7.82 -2.94 -12.25
C ASP A 119 6.57 -3.19 -13.09
N GLY A 120 5.74 -2.17 -13.17
CA GLY A 120 4.59 -2.16 -14.08
C GLY A 120 3.44 -3.08 -13.67
N LEU A 121 3.33 -3.49 -12.41
CA LEU A 121 2.20 -4.30 -11.95
C LEU A 121 0.87 -3.63 -12.27
N SER A 122 -0.05 -4.39 -12.85
CA SER A 122 -1.33 -3.87 -13.34
C SER A 122 -2.35 -3.74 -12.22
N ASP A 123 -2.43 -4.73 -11.32
CA ASP A 123 -3.40 -4.78 -10.25
C ASP A 123 -2.87 -4.14 -8.96
N PRO A 124 -3.49 -3.05 -8.45
CA PRO A 124 -3.15 -2.50 -7.15
C PRO A 124 -3.26 -3.50 -5.99
N GLY A 125 -4.11 -4.51 -6.10
CA GLY A 125 -4.24 -5.58 -5.11
C GLY A 125 -2.97 -6.41 -4.98
N ASN A 126 -2.28 -6.69 -6.10
CA ASN A 126 -1.01 -7.41 -6.10
C ASN A 126 0.08 -6.60 -5.37
N ILE A 127 0.15 -5.29 -5.64
CA ILE A 127 1.08 -4.39 -4.92
C ILE A 127 0.83 -4.47 -3.41
N GLY A 128 -0.42 -4.36 -2.98
CA GLY A 128 -0.78 -4.45 -1.56
C GLY A 128 -0.44 -5.80 -0.93
N ALA A 129 -0.65 -6.89 -1.64
CA ALA A 129 -0.34 -8.23 -1.17
C ALA A 129 1.18 -8.44 -1.02
N VAL A 130 1.99 -7.97 -1.98
CA VAL A 130 3.46 -7.99 -1.87
C VAL A 130 3.92 -7.15 -0.68
N LEU A 131 3.38 -5.94 -0.48
CA LEU A 131 3.68 -5.12 0.70
C LEU A 131 3.42 -5.85 2.01
N ARG A 132 2.29 -6.54 2.10
CA ARG A 132 1.94 -7.35 3.27
C ARG A 132 2.93 -8.48 3.50
N THR A 133 3.33 -9.20 2.46
CA THR A 133 4.31 -10.29 2.53
C THR A 133 5.69 -9.76 2.93
N ALA A 134 6.13 -8.67 2.30
CA ALA A 134 7.41 -8.01 2.62
C ALA A 134 7.47 -7.57 4.09
N ASN A 135 6.39 -6.96 4.59
CA ASN A 135 6.29 -6.56 5.99
C ASN A 135 6.34 -7.76 6.96
N ALA A 136 5.70 -8.86 6.61
CA ALA A 136 5.68 -10.06 7.44
C ALA A 136 7.05 -10.78 7.48
N TRP A 137 7.85 -10.67 6.42
CA TRP A 137 9.17 -11.29 6.33
C TRP A 137 10.27 -10.52 7.04
N GLY A 138 10.08 -9.24 7.33
CA GLY A 138 11.05 -8.41 8.05
C GLY A 138 11.46 -7.16 7.27
N PRO A 139 12.63 -6.57 7.58
CA PRO A 139 13.03 -5.29 7.00
C PRO A 139 13.29 -5.43 5.49
N ALA A 140 12.41 -4.80 4.72
CA ALA A 140 12.53 -4.70 3.26
C ALA A 140 12.02 -3.33 2.80
N GLY A 141 12.67 -2.78 1.77
CA GLY A 141 12.17 -1.63 1.02
C GLY A 141 11.36 -2.09 -0.19
N VAL A 142 10.36 -1.33 -0.61
CA VAL A 142 9.57 -1.62 -1.82
C VAL A 142 9.55 -0.41 -2.75
N VAL A 143 10.00 -0.60 -3.99
CA VAL A 143 9.95 0.41 -5.04
C VAL A 143 8.87 0.02 -6.05
N VAL A 144 7.87 0.86 -6.24
CA VAL A 144 6.80 0.65 -7.22
C VAL A 144 7.10 1.51 -8.46
N VAL A 145 7.32 0.86 -9.59
CA VAL A 145 7.62 1.55 -10.86
C VAL A 145 6.35 1.75 -11.66
N GLY A 146 6.11 3.00 -12.09
CA GLY A 146 4.94 3.35 -12.89
C GLY A 146 3.60 3.17 -12.16
N GLY A 147 3.61 3.24 -10.84
CA GLY A 147 2.46 2.90 -10.01
C GLY A 147 2.03 3.95 -8.99
N ARG A 148 2.35 5.24 -9.21
CA ARG A 148 2.05 6.31 -8.26
C ARG A 148 0.58 6.32 -7.81
N ASP A 149 -0.34 6.16 -8.75
CA ASP A 149 -1.78 6.13 -8.45
C ASP A 149 -2.23 4.78 -7.88
N LYS A 150 -1.44 3.72 -8.06
CA LYS A 150 -1.79 2.37 -7.61
C LYS A 150 -1.43 2.12 -6.15
N LEU A 151 -0.33 2.70 -5.65
CA LEU A 151 0.17 2.49 -4.29
C LEU A 151 -0.85 2.88 -3.22
N PHE A 152 -1.55 4.00 -3.41
CA PHE A 152 -2.59 4.48 -2.49
C PHE A 152 -4.01 4.22 -3.00
N HIS A 153 -4.16 3.40 -4.02
CA HIS A 153 -5.48 2.95 -4.47
C HIS A 153 -6.17 2.14 -3.35
N PRO A 154 -7.47 2.32 -3.11
CA PRO A 154 -8.19 1.60 -2.06
C PRO A 154 -8.04 0.08 -2.10
N LYS A 155 -7.86 -0.51 -3.29
CA LYS A 155 -7.59 -1.94 -3.45
C LYS A 155 -6.22 -2.34 -2.91
N CYS A 156 -5.18 -1.52 -3.15
CA CYS A 156 -3.84 -1.73 -2.60
C CYS A 156 -3.83 -1.55 -1.08
N LEU A 157 -4.40 -0.46 -0.58
CA LEU A 157 -4.49 -0.19 0.86
C LEU A 157 -5.15 -1.35 1.61
N ARG A 158 -6.28 -1.86 1.10
CA ARG A 158 -6.96 -3.01 1.71
C ARG A 158 -6.13 -4.28 1.66
N ALA A 159 -5.54 -4.61 0.50
CA ALA A 159 -4.74 -5.82 0.33
C ALA A 159 -3.48 -5.80 1.21
N SER A 160 -2.88 -4.63 1.43
CA SER A 160 -1.72 -4.45 2.30
C SER A 160 -2.04 -4.67 3.78
N MET A 161 -3.31 -4.63 4.18
CA MET A 161 -3.74 -4.73 5.58
C MET A 161 -3.08 -3.68 6.50
N GLY A 162 -2.63 -2.55 5.92
CA GLY A 162 -1.91 -1.49 6.61
C GLY A 162 -0.38 -1.58 6.51
N ALA A 163 0.19 -2.63 5.95
CA ALA A 163 1.63 -2.76 5.75
C ALA A 163 2.24 -1.59 4.98
N VAL A 164 1.46 -0.94 4.10
CA VAL A 164 1.87 0.26 3.36
C VAL A 164 2.35 1.41 4.25
N PHE A 165 1.91 1.47 5.50
CA PHE A 165 2.31 2.52 6.46
C PHE A 165 3.54 2.14 7.29
N HIS A 166 3.98 0.88 7.22
CA HIS A 166 5.06 0.33 8.02
C HIS A 166 6.25 -0.16 7.19
N THR A 167 6.03 -0.45 5.90
CA THR A 167 7.07 -0.88 4.97
C THR A 167 7.58 0.34 4.20
N PRO A 168 8.86 0.68 4.26
CA PRO A 168 9.43 1.77 3.46
C PRO A 168 9.12 1.56 1.98
N THR A 169 8.26 2.42 1.41
CA THR A 169 7.73 2.23 0.06
C THR A 169 7.64 3.56 -0.67
N CYS A 170 8.20 3.61 -1.87
CA CYS A 170 8.06 4.76 -2.77
C CYS A 170 7.55 4.33 -4.15
N SER A 171 7.10 5.32 -4.93
CA SER A 171 6.76 5.12 -6.33
C SER A 171 7.54 6.11 -7.20
N VAL A 172 8.24 5.57 -8.20
CA VAL A 172 9.11 6.35 -9.11
C VAL A 172 9.01 5.85 -10.54
N GLU A 173 9.57 6.62 -11.46
CA GLU A 173 9.78 6.18 -12.84
C GLU A 173 10.94 5.16 -12.91
N ARG A 174 10.90 4.26 -13.92
CA ARG A 174 11.86 3.16 -14.06
C ARG A 174 13.32 3.65 -14.13
N GLN A 175 13.58 4.68 -14.92
CA GLN A 175 14.93 5.24 -15.04
C GLN A 175 15.46 5.74 -13.69
N VAL A 176 14.58 6.32 -12.87
CA VAL A 176 14.94 6.76 -11.52
C VAL A 176 15.25 5.57 -10.62
N ALA A 177 14.48 4.49 -10.71
CA ALA A 177 14.76 3.27 -9.95
C ALA A 177 16.12 2.66 -10.34
N ILE A 178 16.39 2.52 -11.64
CA ILE A 178 17.66 1.99 -12.16
C ILE A 178 18.86 2.87 -11.76
N ALA A 179 18.71 4.18 -11.81
CA ALA A 179 19.78 5.12 -11.43
C ALA A 179 20.15 5.07 -9.93
N HIS A 180 19.29 4.50 -9.09
CA HIS A 180 19.56 4.33 -7.65
C HIS A 180 20.07 2.93 -7.28
N ILE A 181 20.30 2.07 -8.27
CA ILE A 181 20.96 0.78 -8.02
C ILE A 181 22.41 1.06 -7.65
N ASP A 182 22.82 0.51 -6.53
CA ASP A 182 24.19 0.51 -6.04
C ASP A 182 24.94 -0.76 -6.51
N LYS A 183 25.92 -1.22 -5.74
CA LYS A 183 26.72 -2.43 -6.05
C LYS A 183 26.02 -3.74 -5.68
N ARG A 184 24.78 -3.70 -5.19
CA ARG A 184 24.05 -4.90 -4.79
C ARG A 184 23.63 -5.75 -5.99
N PRO A 185 23.55 -7.06 -5.81
CA PRO A 185 23.02 -7.95 -6.84
C PRO A 185 21.58 -7.57 -7.20
N VAL A 186 21.31 -7.50 -8.50
CA VAL A 186 19.95 -7.29 -9.05
C VAL A 186 19.45 -8.60 -9.61
N ILE A 187 18.38 -9.12 -9.05
CA ILE A 187 17.80 -10.41 -9.39
C ILE A 187 16.49 -10.17 -10.13
N ALA A 188 16.40 -10.57 -11.38
CA ALA A 188 15.16 -10.52 -12.16
C ALA A 188 14.40 -11.84 -12.04
N LEU A 189 13.13 -11.79 -11.63
CA LEU A 189 12.27 -12.97 -11.64
C LEU A 189 11.72 -13.18 -13.06
N ALA A 190 12.07 -14.31 -13.67
CA ALA A 190 11.70 -14.63 -15.05
C ALA A 190 11.49 -16.13 -15.21
N PRO A 191 10.48 -16.57 -16.02
CA PRO A 191 10.18 -17.99 -16.20
C PRO A 191 11.34 -18.83 -16.76
N ASP A 192 12.21 -18.19 -17.51
CA ASP A 192 13.40 -18.77 -18.15
C ASP A 192 14.72 -18.52 -17.38
N GLY A 193 14.62 -18.15 -16.08
CA GLY A 193 15.77 -17.99 -15.21
C GLY A 193 16.50 -19.32 -14.97
N ASP A 194 17.81 -19.28 -14.88
CA ASP A 194 18.70 -20.43 -14.67
C ASP A 194 19.26 -20.50 -13.25
N ALA A 195 19.18 -19.40 -12.51
CA ALA A 195 19.65 -19.35 -11.13
C ALA A 195 18.60 -19.92 -10.14
N ARG A 196 19.10 -20.41 -9.02
CA ARG A 196 18.26 -21.03 -7.97
C ARG A 196 17.75 -19.98 -6.98
N LEU A 197 16.49 -20.10 -6.57
CA LEU A 197 15.86 -19.21 -5.60
C LEU A 197 16.51 -19.27 -4.21
N ASP A 198 17.02 -20.44 -3.82
CA ASP A 198 17.68 -20.68 -2.52
C ASP A 198 19.11 -20.11 -2.42
N ALA A 199 19.63 -19.58 -3.51
CA ALA A 199 20.95 -18.96 -3.58
C ALA A 199 20.91 -17.42 -3.66
N LEU A 200 19.76 -16.79 -3.33
CA LEU A 200 19.63 -15.33 -3.38
C LEU A 200 20.44 -14.68 -2.26
N PRO A 201 21.26 -13.66 -2.58
CA PRO A 201 21.93 -12.86 -1.57
C PRO A 201 20.93 -12.15 -0.65
N ASP A 202 21.29 -12.02 0.62
CA ASP A 202 20.44 -11.36 1.62
C ASP A 202 20.24 -9.87 1.36
N ASP A 203 21.13 -9.24 0.60
CA ASP A 203 21.12 -7.82 0.24
C ASP A 203 20.66 -7.56 -1.20
N ALA A 204 20.04 -8.55 -1.85
CA ALA A 204 19.63 -8.43 -3.24
C ALA A 204 18.51 -7.41 -3.45
N ILE A 205 18.53 -6.79 -4.62
CA ILE A 205 17.40 -6.06 -5.22
C ILE A 205 16.65 -7.05 -6.10
N VAL A 206 15.40 -7.38 -5.76
CA VAL A 206 14.60 -8.36 -6.50
C VAL A 206 13.57 -7.64 -7.37
N VAL A 207 13.63 -7.85 -8.68
CA VAL A 207 12.76 -7.20 -9.66
C VAL A 207 11.65 -8.16 -10.09
N PHE A 208 10.42 -7.75 -9.79
CA PHE A 208 9.19 -8.37 -10.27
C PHE A 208 8.67 -7.61 -11.48
N GLY A 209 8.48 -8.28 -12.57
CA GLY A 209 7.94 -7.71 -13.79
C GLY A 209 6.41 -7.67 -13.85
N ASN A 210 5.89 -7.08 -14.91
CA ASN A 210 4.46 -7.08 -15.23
C ASN A 210 3.92 -8.51 -15.40
N GLU A 211 2.68 -8.74 -14.96
CA GLU A 211 2.04 -10.06 -14.99
C GLU A 211 1.92 -10.69 -16.39
N ARG A 212 1.90 -9.86 -17.44
CA ARG A 212 1.76 -10.32 -18.85
C ARG A 212 3.06 -10.24 -19.64
N HIS A 213 3.87 -9.22 -19.36
CA HIS A 213 5.05 -8.89 -20.19
C HIS A 213 6.37 -9.25 -19.51
N GLY A 214 6.33 -9.69 -18.23
CA GLY A 214 7.52 -9.99 -17.46
C GLY A 214 8.34 -8.75 -17.10
N VAL A 215 9.62 -8.94 -16.84
CA VAL A 215 10.57 -7.88 -16.51
C VAL A 215 10.89 -7.06 -17.76
N HIS A 216 10.78 -5.72 -17.63
CA HIS A 216 11.02 -4.82 -18.76
C HIS A 216 12.51 -4.86 -19.21
N PRO A 217 12.81 -4.81 -20.52
CA PRO A 217 14.18 -4.90 -21.06
C PRO A 217 15.19 -3.93 -20.48
N ALA A 218 14.77 -2.74 -20.04
CA ALA A 218 15.64 -1.76 -19.40
C ALA A 218 16.35 -2.26 -18.13
N TRP A 219 15.90 -3.37 -17.54
CA TRP A 219 16.58 -4.00 -16.40
C TRP A 219 17.71 -4.93 -16.82
N HIS A 220 17.80 -5.33 -18.09
CA HIS A 220 18.76 -6.36 -18.54
C HIS A 220 20.21 -5.95 -18.25
N ASP A 221 20.56 -4.69 -18.50
CA ASP A 221 21.95 -4.21 -18.34
C ASP A 221 22.43 -4.16 -16.90
N VAL A 222 21.49 -4.14 -15.92
CA VAL A 222 21.81 -4.08 -14.49
C VAL A 222 21.49 -5.39 -13.75
N THR A 223 20.86 -6.35 -14.43
CA THR A 223 20.52 -7.66 -13.85
C THR A 223 21.76 -8.54 -13.74
N THR A 224 22.04 -9.01 -12.52
CA THR A 224 23.18 -9.92 -12.26
C THR A 224 22.79 -11.39 -12.36
N ALA A 225 21.52 -11.74 -12.11
CA ALA A 225 21.00 -13.10 -12.28
C ALA A 225 19.51 -13.09 -12.60
N ARG A 226 19.06 -14.11 -13.31
CA ARG A 226 17.63 -14.36 -13.57
C ARG A 226 17.22 -15.63 -12.83
N VAL A 227 16.13 -15.54 -12.08
CA VAL A 227 15.66 -16.64 -11.23
C VAL A 227 14.28 -17.07 -11.65
N ALA A 228 14.08 -18.36 -11.84
CA ALA A 228 12.79 -18.97 -12.05
C ALA A 228 12.30 -19.71 -10.82
N ILE A 229 10.99 -19.67 -10.58
CA ILE A 229 10.31 -20.59 -9.66
C ILE A 229 9.95 -21.85 -10.47
N PRO A 230 10.50 -23.03 -10.14
CA PRO A 230 10.23 -24.25 -10.90
C PRO A 230 8.75 -24.63 -10.87
N MET A 231 8.10 -24.63 -12.02
CA MET A 231 6.71 -25.02 -12.18
C MET A 231 6.63 -26.51 -12.54
N ARG A 232 5.81 -27.28 -11.81
CA ARG A 232 5.65 -28.74 -12.03
C ARG A 232 4.24 -29.11 -12.50
N GLY A 233 3.34 -28.14 -12.60
CA GLY A 233 1.94 -28.33 -12.96
C GLY A 233 1.65 -27.86 -14.39
N VAL A 234 0.36 -27.75 -14.70
CA VAL A 234 -0.15 -27.29 -16.01
C VAL A 234 -0.21 -25.76 -16.14
N VAL A 235 -0.03 -25.04 -15.03
CA VAL A 235 0.00 -23.58 -15.07
C VAL A 235 1.43 -23.10 -15.35
N ASP A 236 1.54 -22.04 -16.10
CA ASP A 236 2.81 -21.44 -16.57
C ASP A 236 3.31 -20.29 -15.70
N SER A 237 2.48 -19.82 -14.76
CA SER A 237 2.81 -18.68 -13.90
C SER A 237 2.08 -18.75 -12.57
N LEU A 238 2.63 -18.04 -11.57
CA LEU A 238 2.03 -17.78 -10.26
C LEU A 238 1.54 -16.33 -10.19
N ASN A 239 0.60 -16.07 -9.30
CA ASN A 239 0.31 -14.68 -8.95
C ASN A 239 1.57 -14.05 -8.35
N VAL A 240 1.90 -12.82 -8.76
CA VAL A 240 3.12 -12.09 -8.33
C VAL A 240 3.22 -11.91 -6.81
N ALA A 241 2.12 -12.04 -6.11
CA ALA A 241 2.05 -11.90 -4.64
C ALA A 241 2.11 -13.25 -3.89
N THR A 242 2.26 -14.37 -4.63
CA THR A 242 2.45 -15.70 -4.07
C THR A 242 3.89 -15.90 -3.68
#